data_911b610e7feef200b90b962967fc438f
#
_entry.id   911b610e7feef200b90b962967fc438f
#
_cell.length_a   1.000
_cell.length_b   1.000
_cell.length_c   1.000
_cell.angle_alpha   90.00
_cell.angle_beta   90.00
_cell.angle_gamma   90.00
#
_symmetry.space_group_name_H-M   'P 1'
#
loop_
_entity.id
_entity.type
_entity.pdbx_description
1 polymer ?
#
loop_
_entity_poly.entity_id
_entity_poly.type
_entity_poly.pdbx_seq_one_letter_code
_entity_poly.pdbx_strand_id
1 'polypeptide(L)'
;CGEPVASRGVSWNVGRTFMRDTEVYRFDLQPDADHHRPGMVNLQQYYFEEALVARIGELPAIDLRWRSKVVSVAESADRATLTIECPDGTYALQADWLIVADGARSPIRRMFGLDVEGKVFQDRFLIADVVMKADFPAERWFWFDPPFHPGQSVLLHKQADNVWRIDFQLGWDVDPDEEKKPERVIPRIEAMLGDAREFELEWVSIYTFQCRRMREFRHGRLLFVGDAAHQVSPFGARGANSGIQDTDNLA
;
A
#
# COMPACT_ATOMS: atom_id res chain seq x y z
N CYS A 1 -8.35 4.40 16.24
CA CYS A 1 -8.36 3.45 15.09
C CYS A 1 -7.56 2.18 15.33
N GLY A 2 -6.57 2.17 16.23
CA GLY A 2 -5.67 1.01 16.39
C GLY A 2 -6.38 -0.29 16.78
N GLU A 3 -7.38 -0.25 17.65
CA GLU A 3 -8.11 -1.44 18.10
C GLU A 3 -8.95 -2.08 16.98
N PRO A 4 -9.80 -1.35 16.24
CA PRO A 4 -10.53 -1.91 15.10
C PRO A 4 -9.61 -2.53 14.04
N VAL A 5 -8.47 -1.90 13.76
CA VAL A 5 -7.48 -2.42 12.80
C VAL A 5 -6.85 -3.71 13.30
N ALA A 6 -6.42 -3.77 14.56
CA ALA A 6 -5.77 -4.94 15.13
C ALA A 6 -6.74 -6.14 15.28
N SER A 7 -7.99 -5.88 15.64
CA SER A 7 -9.01 -6.93 15.83
C SER A 7 -9.54 -7.51 14.51
N ARG A 8 -9.57 -6.71 13.43
CA ARG A 8 -10.04 -7.16 12.11
C ARG A 8 -8.94 -7.83 11.32
N GLY A 9 -7.70 -7.35 11.43
CA GLY A 9 -6.58 -7.81 10.63
C GLY A 9 -6.00 -9.14 11.11
N VAL A 10 -5.13 -9.70 10.28
CA VAL A 10 -4.39 -10.93 10.59
C VAL A 10 -3.03 -10.56 11.13
N SER A 11 -2.81 -10.85 12.41
CA SER A 11 -1.52 -10.64 13.07
C SER A 11 -0.52 -11.72 12.67
N TRP A 12 0.72 -11.31 12.48
CA TRP A 12 1.82 -12.21 12.26
C TRP A 12 3.15 -11.63 12.79
N ASN A 13 4.06 -12.49 13.17
CA ASN A 13 5.39 -12.11 13.66
C ASN A 13 6.51 -12.81 12.89
N VAL A 14 6.22 -14.00 12.37
CA VAL A 14 7.22 -14.85 11.73
C VAL A 14 7.25 -14.63 10.23
N GLY A 15 8.45 -14.44 9.70
CA GLY A 15 8.72 -14.48 8.27
C GLY A 15 9.70 -15.58 7.92
N ARG A 16 9.50 -16.22 6.77
CA ARG A 16 10.37 -17.27 6.23
C ARG A 16 10.85 -16.88 4.84
N THR A 17 12.09 -17.19 4.57
CA THR A 17 12.69 -17.00 3.26
C THR A 17 13.18 -18.33 2.73
N PHE A 18 12.82 -18.62 1.49
CA PHE A 18 13.20 -19.85 0.79
C PHE A 18 14.07 -19.52 -0.42
N MET A 19 15.11 -20.32 -0.64
CA MET A 19 15.80 -20.41 -1.91
C MET A 19 15.36 -21.72 -2.57
N ARG A 20 14.65 -21.61 -3.68
CA ARG A 20 13.90 -22.72 -4.27
C ARG A 20 12.94 -23.34 -3.25
N ASP A 21 13.14 -24.61 -2.87
CA ASP A 21 12.33 -25.33 -1.90
C ASP A 21 12.96 -25.36 -0.49
N THR A 22 14.15 -24.77 -0.32
CA THR A 22 14.90 -24.84 0.93
C THR A 22 14.69 -23.57 1.74
N GLU A 23 14.21 -23.68 2.99
CA GLU A 23 14.20 -22.57 3.93
C GLU A 23 15.64 -22.19 4.28
N VAL A 24 16.00 -20.95 3.97
CA VAL A 24 17.36 -20.40 4.18
C VAL A 24 17.42 -19.38 5.31
N TYR A 25 16.27 -18.79 5.66
CA TYR A 25 16.20 -17.79 6.71
C TYR A 25 14.82 -17.71 7.34
N ARG A 26 14.80 -17.52 8.65
CA ARG A 26 13.60 -17.29 9.44
C ARG A 26 13.85 -16.16 10.42
N PHE A 27 12.86 -15.28 10.60
CA PHE A 27 12.90 -14.23 11.61
C PHE A 27 11.60 -14.18 12.39
N ASP A 28 11.70 -13.69 13.62
CA ASP A 28 10.57 -13.31 14.47
C ASP A 28 10.70 -11.83 14.80
N LEU A 29 9.64 -11.06 14.56
CA LEU A 29 9.60 -9.61 14.82
C LEU A 29 9.40 -9.30 16.32
N GLN A 30 8.87 -10.24 17.06
CA GLN A 30 8.58 -10.11 18.49
C GLN A 30 8.97 -11.38 19.22
N PRO A 31 10.27 -11.62 19.42
CA PRO A 31 10.74 -12.79 20.15
C PRO A 31 10.33 -12.77 21.63
N ASP A 32 10.08 -11.59 22.19
CA ASP A 32 9.66 -11.40 23.58
C ASP A 32 8.14 -11.24 23.68
N ALA A 33 7.54 -11.68 24.79
CA ALA A 33 6.08 -11.77 24.98
C ALA A 33 5.39 -10.47 25.44
N ASP A 34 6.15 -9.44 25.82
CA ASP A 34 5.63 -8.27 26.55
C ASP A 34 5.15 -7.11 25.68
N HIS A 35 4.86 -7.38 24.39
CA HIS A 35 4.38 -6.34 23.48
C HIS A 35 2.86 -6.13 23.57
N HIS A 36 2.43 -4.89 23.72
CA HIS A 36 0.99 -4.54 23.74
C HIS A 36 0.28 -4.78 22.42
N ARG A 37 1.00 -4.69 21.31
CA ARG A 37 0.49 -4.88 19.93
C ARG A 37 1.32 -5.92 19.19
N PRO A 38 0.73 -6.64 18.23
CA PRO A 38 1.49 -7.56 17.39
C PRO A 38 2.52 -6.81 16.53
N GLY A 39 3.58 -7.48 16.11
CA GLY A 39 4.63 -6.91 15.28
C GLY A 39 4.12 -6.38 13.95
N MET A 40 3.23 -7.14 13.32
CA MET A 40 2.58 -6.76 12.07
C MET A 40 1.13 -7.20 12.05
N VAL A 41 0.31 -6.43 11.36
CA VAL A 41 -1.10 -6.75 11.06
C VAL A 41 -1.31 -6.58 9.57
N ASN A 42 -1.74 -7.64 8.89
CA ASN A 42 -2.17 -7.57 7.51
C ASN A 42 -3.68 -7.28 7.46
N LEU A 43 -4.04 -6.27 6.72
CA LEU A 43 -5.43 -5.85 6.57
C LEU A 43 -5.63 -5.25 5.18
N GLN A 44 -6.73 -5.55 4.54
CA GLN A 44 -7.10 -4.92 3.28
C GLN A 44 -7.28 -3.40 3.50
N GLN A 45 -6.83 -2.62 2.54
CA GLN A 45 -6.81 -1.15 2.64
C GLN A 45 -8.19 -0.56 2.93
N TYR A 46 -9.24 -1.09 2.31
CA TYR A 46 -10.62 -0.58 2.50
C TYR A 46 -11.12 -0.72 3.94
N TYR A 47 -10.73 -1.74 4.70
CA TYR A 47 -11.06 -1.84 6.12
C TYR A 47 -10.31 -0.82 6.98
N PHE A 48 -9.07 -0.54 6.60
CA PHE A 48 -8.30 0.51 7.26
C PHE A 48 -8.93 1.88 7.01
N GLU A 49 -9.31 2.17 5.77
CA GLU A 49 -10.00 3.41 5.39
C GLU A 49 -11.36 3.54 6.09
N GLU A 50 -12.15 2.46 6.17
CA GLU A 50 -13.42 2.42 6.90
C GLU A 50 -13.23 2.80 8.38
N ALA A 51 -12.22 2.23 9.04
CA ALA A 51 -11.91 2.55 10.43
C ALA A 51 -11.51 4.02 10.63
N LEU A 52 -10.77 4.60 9.67
CA LEU A 52 -10.41 6.02 9.69
C LEU A 52 -11.62 6.92 9.47
N VAL A 53 -12.47 6.62 8.49
CA VAL A 53 -13.68 7.39 8.19
C VAL A 53 -14.67 7.33 9.36
N ALA A 54 -14.86 6.16 9.98
CA ALA A 54 -15.68 6.03 11.19
C ALA A 54 -15.15 6.93 12.32
N ARG A 55 -13.83 6.93 12.53
CA ARG A 55 -13.22 7.79 13.55
C ARG A 55 -13.36 9.28 13.26
N ILE A 56 -13.23 9.69 11.99
CA ILE A 56 -13.46 11.08 11.57
C ILE A 56 -14.86 11.53 11.93
N GLY A 57 -15.87 10.66 11.72
CA GLY A 57 -17.28 10.97 12.05
C GLY A 57 -17.54 11.24 13.54
N GLU A 58 -16.64 10.77 14.43
CA GLU A 58 -16.68 11.04 15.87
C GLU A 58 -15.99 12.36 16.28
N LEU A 59 -15.31 13.02 15.36
CA LEU A 59 -14.49 14.20 15.62
C LEU A 59 -15.10 15.44 14.97
N PRO A 60 -15.88 16.26 15.70
CA PRO A 60 -16.62 17.40 15.13
C PRO A 60 -15.70 18.51 14.57
N ALA A 61 -14.43 18.51 14.91
CA ALA A 61 -13.45 19.45 14.37
C ALA A 61 -12.98 19.11 12.95
N ILE A 62 -13.34 17.92 12.41
CA ILE A 62 -12.95 17.48 11.07
C ILE A 62 -14.14 17.57 10.13
N ASP A 63 -13.98 18.33 9.06
CA ASP A 63 -14.95 18.45 7.96
C ASP A 63 -14.50 17.58 6.79
N LEU A 64 -15.10 16.39 6.64
CA LEU A 64 -14.80 15.45 5.56
C LEU A 64 -15.73 15.70 4.37
N ARG A 65 -15.16 16.14 3.25
CA ARG A 65 -15.90 16.48 2.03
C ARG A 65 -15.66 15.46 0.92
N TRP A 66 -16.63 14.61 0.70
CA TRP A 66 -16.61 13.67 -0.41
C TRP A 66 -16.90 14.35 -1.75
N ARG A 67 -16.44 13.73 -2.83
CA ARG A 67 -16.64 14.22 -4.21
C ARG A 67 -16.18 15.66 -4.40
N SER A 68 -15.16 16.08 -3.68
CA SER A 68 -14.58 17.41 -3.68
C SER A 68 -13.15 17.34 -4.19
N LYS A 69 -12.93 17.80 -5.42
CA LYS A 69 -11.65 17.74 -6.11
C LYS A 69 -10.95 19.09 -6.09
N VAL A 70 -9.75 19.13 -5.57
CA VAL A 70 -8.89 20.31 -5.69
C VAL A 70 -8.39 20.43 -7.13
N VAL A 71 -8.77 21.51 -7.81
CA VAL A 71 -8.40 21.78 -9.22
C VAL A 71 -7.36 22.87 -9.36
N SER A 72 -7.20 23.72 -8.35
CA SER A 72 -6.18 24.76 -8.32
C SER A 72 -5.78 25.07 -6.89
N VAL A 73 -4.53 25.44 -6.70
CA VAL A 73 -3.99 25.95 -5.43
C VAL A 73 -3.18 27.19 -5.72
N ALA A 74 -3.46 28.26 -4.96
CA ALA A 74 -2.67 29.49 -4.94
C ALA A 74 -2.15 29.70 -3.52
N GLU A 75 -0.93 30.21 -3.39
CA GLU A 75 -0.29 30.46 -2.12
C GLU A 75 0.01 31.96 -1.96
N SER A 76 -0.17 32.42 -0.74
CA SER A 76 0.31 33.75 -0.28
C SER A 76 1.21 33.58 0.94
N ALA A 77 1.78 34.65 1.45
CA ALA A 77 2.57 34.61 2.68
C ALA A 77 1.81 34.04 3.88
N ASP A 78 0.49 34.25 3.93
CA ASP A 78 -0.33 33.96 5.10
C ASP A 78 -1.25 32.76 4.90
N ARG A 79 -1.63 32.40 3.66
CA ARG A 79 -2.67 31.41 3.38
C ARG A 79 -2.43 30.61 2.10
N ALA A 80 -2.94 29.39 2.10
CA ALA A 80 -3.22 28.61 0.90
C ALA A 80 -4.68 28.79 0.50
N THR A 81 -4.94 29.08 -0.78
CA THR A 81 -6.29 29.19 -1.34
C THR A 81 -6.50 28.10 -2.36
N LEU A 82 -7.50 27.26 -2.13
CA LEU A 82 -7.85 26.13 -2.97
C LEU A 82 -9.10 26.45 -3.77
N THR A 83 -9.11 26.06 -5.04
CA THR A 83 -10.34 25.97 -5.84
C THR A 83 -10.78 24.51 -5.85
N ILE A 84 -12.00 24.26 -5.42
CA ILE A 84 -12.57 22.93 -5.26
C ILE A 84 -13.75 22.77 -6.19
N GLU A 85 -13.72 21.73 -7.00
CA GLU A 85 -14.81 21.29 -7.87
C GLU A 85 -15.59 20.18 -7.18
N CYS A 86 -16.93 20.33 -7.11
CA CYS A 86 -17.85 19.34 -6.60
C CYS A 86 -19.07 19.24 -7.52
N PRO A 87 -20.01 18.28 -7.34
CA PRO A 87 -21.18 18.13 -8.21
C PRO A 87 -22.06 19.37 -8.31
N ASP A 88 -22.08 20.17 -7.27
CA ASP A 88 -22.90 21.38 -7.18
C ASP A 88 -22.22 22.64 -7.74
N GLY A 89 -21.00 22.51 -8.24
CA GLY A 89 -20.20 23.60 -8.83
C GLY A 89 -18.81 23.75 -8.22
N THR A 90 -18.27 24.95 -8.28
CA THR A 90 -16.93 25.25 -7.83
C THR A 90 -16.95 26.29 -6.72
N TYR A 91 -16.13 26.08 -5.68
CA TYR A 91 -15.98 27.06 -4.59
C TYR A 91 -14.50 27.20 -4.18
N ALA A 92 -14.22 28.28 -3.46
CA ALA A 92 -12.91 28.54 -2.88
C ALA A 92 -12.87 28.18 -1.39
N LEU A 93 -11.75 27.63 -0.95
CA LEU A 93 -11.44 27.37 0.46
C LEU A 93 -10.09 28.01 0.79
N GLN A 94 -10.00 28.65 1.93
CA GLN A 94 -8.74 29.17 2.46
C GLN A 94 -8.32 28.41 3.72
N ALA A 95 -7.03 28.13 3.83
CA ALA A 95 -6.44 27.48 4.98
C ALA A 95 -5.09 28.12 5.33
N ASP A 96 -4.73 28.11 6.60
CA ASP A 96 -3.42 28.59 7.06
C ASP A 96 -2.31 27.64 6.58
N TRP A 97 -2.61 26.34 6.51
CA TRP A 97 -1.72 25.30 6.01
C TRP A 97 -2.47 24.34 5.11
N LEU A 98 -1.80 23.83 4.10
CA LEU A 98 -2.29 22.78 3.22
C LEU A 98 -1.41 21.53 3.37
N ILE A 99 -1.96 20.46 3.93
CA ILE A 99 -1.31 19.14 3.93
C ILE A 99 -1.70 18.43 2.65
N VAL A 100 -0.71 18.11 1.82
CA VAL A 100 -0.89 17.48 0.52
C VAL A 100 -0.63 15.99 0.63
N ALA A 101 -1.70 15.20 0.56
CA ALA A 101 -1.69 13.74 0.65
C ALA A 101 -2.37 13.11 -0.59
N ASP A 102 -2.22 13.72 -1.76
CA ASP A 102 -2.91 13.38 -3.01
C ASP A 102 -2.21 12.28 -3.83
N GLY A 103 -1.30 11.55 -3.19
CA GLY A 103 -0.72 10.30 -3.68
C GLY A 103 0.45 10.45 -4.64
N ALA A 104 0.92 9.31 -5.14
CA ALA A 104 2.12 9.16 -5.96
C ALA A 104 2.17 10.07 -7.20
N ARG A 105 1.01 10.29 -7.81
CA ARG A 105 0.84 11.14 -9.00
C ARG A 105 0.36 12.55 -8.67
N SER A 106 0.63 13.03 -7.47
CA SER A 106 0.19 14.31 -6.91
C SER A 106 -0.07 15.40 -7.96
N PRO A 107 -1.33 15.79 -8.20
CA PRO A 107 -1.66 16.91 -9.06
C PRO A 107 -1.12 18.24 -8.48
N ILE A 108 -1.21 18.39 -7.15
CA ILE A 108 -0.76 19.63 -6.49
C ILE A 108 0.76 19.78 -6.62
N ARG A 109 1.54 18.72 -6.46
CA ARG A 109 2.99 18.77 -6.69
C ARG A 109 3.30 19.27 -8.11
N ARG A 110 2.57 18.79 -9.12
CA ARG A 110 2.74 19.25 -10.51
C ARG A 110 2.31 20.70 -10.74
N MET A 111 1.25 21.16 -10.07
CA MET A 111 0.81 22.57 -10.16
C MET A 111 1.90 23.54 -9.71
N PHE A 112 2.73 23.13 -8.75
CA PHE A 112 3.85 23.92 -8.25
C PHE A 112 5.18 23.63 -8.96
N GLY A 113 5.20 22.81 -10.02
CA GLY A 113 6.42 22.46 -10.75
C GLY A 113 7.45 21.70 -9.91
N LEU A 114 7.00 21.01 -8.87
CA LEU A 114 7.86 20.27 -7.95
C LEU A 114 8.08 18.84 -8.43
N ASP A 115 9.34 18.40 -8.37
CA ASP A 115 9.76 17.09 -8.83
C ASP A 115 10.07 16.12 -7.68
N VAL A 116 10.18 14.86 -8.04
CA VAL A 116 10.67 13.78 -7.19
C VAL A 116 11.96 13.21 -7.77
N GLU A 117 12.94 12.98 -6.90
CA GLU A 117 14.24 12.37 -7.23
C GLU A 117 14.24 10.90 -6.83
N GLY A 118 14.97 10.04 -7.55
CA GLY A 118 15.12 8.63 -7.19
C GLY A 118 15.08 7.69 -8.40
N LYS A 119 14.72 6.43 -8.13
CA LYS A 119 14.74 5.36 -9.13
C LYS A 119 13.37 4.73 -9.31
N VAL A 120 13.05 4.38 -10.54
CA VAL A 120 11.99 3.42 -10.89
C VAL A 120 12.68 2.09 -11.09
N PHE A 121 12.21 1.05 -10.39
CA PHE A 121 12.74 -0.30 -10.57
C PHE A 121 12.17 -0.90 -11.85
N GLN A 122 13.00 -1.63 -12.57
CA GLN A 122 12.58 -2.40 -13.74
C GLN A 122 12.04 -3.76 -13.33
N ASP A 123 11.23 -3.79 -12.28
CA ASP A 123 10.56 -4.97 -11.77
C ASP A 123 9.06 -4.73 -11.75
N ARG A 124 8.32 -5.70 -12.21
CA ARG A 124 6.86 -5.73 -12.13
C ARG A 124 6.45 -6.84 -11.17
N PHE A 125 5.40 -6.59 -10.42
CA PHE A 125 4.81 -7.60 -9.55
C PHE A 125 3.33 -7.73 -9.86
N LEU A 126 2.93 -8.94 -10.22
CA LEU A 126 1.55 -9.36 -10.27
C LEU A 126 1.10 -9.66 -8.85
N ILE A 127 0.13 -8.92 -8.37
CA ILE A 127 -0.48 -9.13 -7.06
C ILE A 127 -1.83 -9.78 -7.29
N ALA A 128 -2.02 -10.97 -6.74
CA ALA A 128 -3.26 -11.72 -6.78
C ALA A 128 -3.79 -11.92 -5.36
N ASP A 129 -5.01 -11.46 -5.12
CA ASP A 129 -5.77 -11.78 -3.91
C ASP A 129 -6.71 -12.94 -4.23
N VAL A 130 -6.60 -14.01 -3.46
CA VAL A 130 -7.41 -15.22 -3.60
C VAL A 130 -8.10 -15.57 -2.31
N VAL A 131 -9.37 -15.94 -2.37
CA VAL A 131 -10.09 -16.53 -1.25
C VAL A 131 -9.85 -18.02 -1.26
N MET A 132 -9.20 -18.53 -0.23
CA MET A 132 -8.97 -19.97 -0.09
C MET A 132 -8.92 -20.39 1.37
N LYS A 133 -9.38 -21.64 1.63
CA LYS A 133 -9.16 -22.31 2.91
C LYS A 133 -7.84 -23.06 2.83
N ALA A 134 -6.79 -22.47 3.36
CA ALA A 134 -5.46 -23.06 3.33
C ALA A 134 -4.92 -23.24 4.75
N ASP A 135 -4.19 -24.33 4.96
CA ASP A 135 -3.56 -24.68 6.24
C ASP A 135 -2.18 -24.03 6.43
N PHE A 136 -1.88 -22.97 5.64
CA PHE A 136 -0.67 -22.18 5.87
C PHE A 136 -0.80 -21.40 7.18
N PRO A 137 0.26 -21.32 7.97
CA PRO A 137 0.28 -20.45 9.15
C PRO A 137 0.15 -18.97 8.74
N ALA A 138 -0.32 -18.15 9.67
CA ALA A 138 -0.34 -16.69 9.48
C ALA A 138 1.09 -16.12 9.59
N GLU A 139 1.89 -16.41 8.61
CA GLU A 139 3.29 -16.01 8.47
C GLU A 139 3.46 -15.27 7.14
N ARG A 140 4.63 -14.64 6.94
CA ARG A 140 5.02 -14.06 5.66
C ARG A 140 6.09 -14.93 5.01
N TRP A 141 5.78 -15.52 3.87
CA TRP A 141 6.70 -16.40 3.15
C TRP A 141 7.20 -15.72 1.90
N PHE A 142 8.51 -15.79 1.69
CA PHE A 142 9.18 -15.18 0.55
C PHE A 142 10.08 -16.23 -0.12
N TRP A 143 9.89 -16.45 -1.42
CA TRP A 143 10.71 -17.36 -2.21
C TRP A 143 11.55 -16.60 -3.22
N PHE A 144 12.80 -17.04 -3.35
CA PHE A 144 13.68 -16.72 -4.46
C PHE A 144 13.81 -17.96 -5.35
N ASP A 145 13.59 -17.78 -6.67
CA ASP A 145 13.71 -18.83 -7.70
C ASP A 145 12.97 -20.13 -7.33
N PRO A 146 11.67 -20.07 -6.92
CA PRO A 146 10.96 -21.28 -6.62
C PRO A 146 10.68 -22.13 -7.87
N PRO A 147 10.62 -23.49 -7.78
CA PRO A 147 10.36 -24.34 -8.93
C PRO A 147 9.05 -24.03 -9.67
N PHE A 148 8.04 -23.54 -8.96
CA PHE A 148 6.75 -23.16 -9.52
C PHE A 148 6.76 -21.78 -10.22
N HIS A 149 7.82 -20.98 -10.04
CA HIS A 149 7.99 -19.66 -10.69
C HIS A 149 9.48 -19.36 -10.90
N PRO A 150 10.15 -20.08 -11.83
CA PRO A 150 11.61 -20.06 -11.98
C PRO A 150 12.16 -18.68 -12.37
N GLY A 151 13.33 -18.34 -11.83
CA GLY A 151 14.07 -17.12 -12.14
C GLY A 151 13.49 -15.85 -11.54
N GLN A 152 12.42 -15.94 -10.76
CA GLN A 152 11.69 -14.81 -10.18
C GLN A 152 11.43 -15.03 -8.68
N SER A 153 10.87 -14.04 -8.02
CA SER A 153 10.51 -14.12 -6.61
C SER A 153 8.99 -14.21 -6.42
N VAL A 154 8.57 -14.86 -5.34
CA VAL A 154 7.17 -14.93 -4.95
C VAL A 154 7.02 -14.63 -3.46
N LEU A 155 5.96 -13.92 -3.11
CA LEU A 155 5.58 -13.62 -1.73
C LEU A 155 4.17 -14.14 -1.46
N LEU A 156 3.96 -14.71 -0.26
CA LEU A 156 2.65 -15.16 0.22
C LEU A 156 2.40 -14.62 1.61
N HIS A 157 1.20 -14.08 1.84
CA HIS A 157 0.75 -13.73 3.18
C HIS A 157 -0.78 -13.70 3.29
N LYS A 158 -1.26 -13.99 4.49
CA LYS A 158 -2.68 -14.00 4.82
C LYS A 158 -3.19 -12.59 5.10
N GLN A 159 -4.39 -12.30 4.60
CA GLN A 159 -5.19 -11.11 4.89
C GLN A 159 -6.43 -11.52 5.71
N ALA A 160 -7.28 -10.56 6.09
CA ALA A 160 -8.58 -10.85 6.69
C ALA A 160 -9.50 -11.66 5.73
N ASP A 161 -10.55 -12.24 6.26
CA ASP A 161 -11.64 -12.91 5.51
C ASP A 161 -11.18 -14.10 4.65
N ASN A 162 -10.15 -14.84 5.08
CA ASN A 162 -9.52 -15.94 4.34
C ASN A 162 -8.93 -15.53 2.98
N VAL A 163 -8.69 -14.25 2.76
CA VAL A 163 -7.97 -13.76 1.60
C VAL A 163 -6.48 -14.02 1.78
N TRP A 164 -5.84 -14.51 0.74
CA TRP A 164 -4.40 -14.70 0.65
C TRP A 164 -3.86 -13.87 -0.48
N ARG A 165 -2.85 -13.07 -0.20
CA ARG A 165 -2.15 -12.29 -1.20
C ARG A 165 -0.91 -13.02 -1.65
N ILE A 166 -0.80 -13.15 -2.96
CA ILE A 166 0.34 -13.75 -3.63
C ILE A 166 0.92 -12.70 -4.59
N ASP A 167 2.18 -12.34 -4.38
CA ASP A 167 2.87 -11.38 -5.22
C ASP A 167 3.90 -12.15 -6.07
N PHE A 168 3.68 -12.23 -7.38
CA PHE A 168 4.60 -12.85 -8.34
C PHE A 168 5.45 -11.77 -9.00
N GLN A 169 6.77 -11.83 -8.85
CA GLN A 169 7.68 -11.00 -9.65
C GLN A 169 7.55 -11.38 -11.12
N LEU A 170 7.52 -10.39 -12.00
CA LEU A 170 7.48 -10.58 -13.45
C LEU A 170 8.68 -9.89 -14.09
N GLY A 171 9.08 -10.37 -15.27
CA GLY A 171 10.07 -9.65 -16.11
C GLY A 171 9.55 -8.27 -16.53
N TRP A 172 10.48 -7.38 -16.86
CA TRP A 172 10.14 -6.03 -17.31
C TRP A 172 9.43 -6.01 -18.66
N ASP A 173 9.78 -6.95 -19.56
CA ASP A 173 9.32 -6.99 -20.95
C ASP A 173 7.91 -7.58 -21.14
N VAL A 174 7.25 -8.00 -20.07
CA VAL A 174 5.90 -8.55 -20.14
C VAL A 174 4.85 -7.45 -20.36
N ASP A 175 3.77 -7.78 -21.05
CA ASP A 175 2.61 -6.91 -21.19
C ASP A 175 1.73 -6.99 -19.92
N PRO A 176 1.59 -5.89 -19.13
CA PRO A 176 0.79 -5.90 -17.93
C PRO A 176 -0.68 -6.24 -18.13
N ASP A 177 -1.25 -5.91 -19.28
CA ASP A 177 -2.66 -6.16 -19.55
C ASP A 177 -2.92 -7.62 -19.90
N GLU A 178 -1.96 -8.28 -20.56
CA GLU A 178 -2.01 -9.73 -20.78
C GLU A 178 -1.77 -10.52 -19.50
N GLU A 179 -0.80 -10.12 -18.68
CA GLU A 179 -0.42 -10.87 -17.48
C GLU A 179 -1.47 -10.83 -16.37
N LYS A 180 -2.39 -9.86 -16.36
CA LYS A 180 -3.53 -9.78 -15.42
C LYS A 180 -4.69 -10.70 -15.76
N LYS A 181 -4.71 -11.30 -16.95
CA LYS A 181 -5.82 -12.15 -17.38
C LYS A 181 -5.89 -13.43 -16.54
N PRO A 182 -7.10 -13.90 -16.18
CA PRO A 182 -7.26 -15.13 -15.40
C PRO A 182 -6.51 -16.33 -15.98
N GLU A 183 -6.47 -16.44 -17.32
CA GLU A 183 -5.77 -17.50 -18.05
C GLU A 183 -4.26 -17.51 -17.84
N ARG A 184 -3.69 -16.39 -17.37
CA ARG A 184 -2.28 -16.26 -17.00
C ARG A 184 -2.05 -16.36 -15.50
N VAL A 185 -2.99 -15.87 -14.72
CA VAL A 185 -2.88 -15.80 -13.25
C VAL A 185 -3.17 -17.17 -12.61
N ILE A 186 -4.29 -17.79 -12.99
CA ILE A 186 -4.74 -19.06 -12.39
C ILE A 186 -3.67 -20.16 -12.50
N PRO A 187 -3.06 -20.44 -13.66
CA PRO A 187 -2.03 -21.47 -13.74
C PRO A 187 -0.81 -21.22 -12.85
N ARG A 188 -0.45 -19.96 -12.58
CA ARG A 188 0.66 -19.64 -11.65
C ARG A 188 0.29 -19.96 -10.20
N ILE A 189 -0.96 -19.68 -9.83
CA ILE A 189 -1.46 -19.99 -8.49
C ILE A 189 -1.56 -21.52 -8.31
N GLU A 190 -2.09 -22.23 -9.30
CA GLU A 190 -2.16 -23.69 -9.32
C GLU A 190 -0.78 -24.34 -9.22
N ALA A 191 0.20 -23.82 -9.97
CA ALA A 191 1.58 -24.30 -9.90
C ALA A 191 2.20 -24.12 -8.51
N MET A 192 1.84 -23.04 -7.79
CA MET A 192 2.30 -22.77 -6.44
C MET A 192 1.58 -23.63 -5.39
N LEU A 193 0.27 -23.78 -5.51
CA LEU A 193 -0.57 -24.42 -4.50
C LEU A 193 -0.71 -25.93 -4.69
N GLY A 194 -0.48 -26.43 -5.90
CA GLY A 194 -0.79 -27.81 -6.35
C GLY A 194 -2.28 -28.00 -6.67
N ASP A 195 -2.58 -29.08 -7.38
CA ASP A 195 -3.91 -29.36 -7.99
C ASP A 195 -5.04 -29.59 -6.97
N ALA A 196 -4.73 -29.72 -5.69
CA ALA A 196 -5.70 -30.15 -4.66
C ALA A 196 -6.37 -28.99 -3.91
N ARG A 197 -6.11 -27.72 -4.28
CA ARG A 197 -6.62 -26.57 -3.54
C ARG A 197 -7.63 -25.78 -4.36
N GLU A 198 -8.82 -25.68 -3.82
CA GLU A 198 -9.85 -24.78 -4.34
C GLU A 198 -9.57 -23.35 -3.88
N PHE A 199 -9.58 -22.41 -4.82
CA PHE A 199 -9.48 -20.98 -4.57
C PHE A 199 -10.38 -20.20 -5.52
N GLU A 200 -10.77 -19.02 -5.10
CA GLU A 200 -11.47 -18.04 -5.91
C GLU A 200 -10.58 -16.82 -6.08
N LEU A 201 -10.36 -16.40 -7.33
CA LEU A 201 -9.59 -15.21 -7.65
C LEU A 201 -10.45 -13.97 -7.40
N GLU A 202 -10.11 -13.19 -6.37
CA GLU A 202 -10.87 -12.01 -5.97
C GLU A 202 -10.40 -10.75 -6.67
N TRP A 203 -9.07 -10.57 -6.77
CA TRP A 203 -8.50 -9.36 -7.32
C TRP A 203 -7.12 -9.57 -7.90
N VAL A 204 -6.82 -8.84 -8.99
CA VAL A 204 -5.51 -8.87 -9.64
C VAL A 204 -5.07 -7.47 -10.02
N SER A 205 -3.81 -7.16 -9.78
CA SER A 205 -3.17 -5.94 -10.25
C SER A 205 -1.69 -6.15 -10.56
N ILE A 206 -1.11 -5.25 -11.35
CA ILE A 206 0.34 -5.22 -11.58
C ILE A 206 0.89 -3.89 -11.11
N TYR A 207 1.93 -3.96 -10.32
CA TYR A 207 2.65 -2.82 -9.78
C TYR A 207 4.07 -2.74 -10.32
N THR A 208 4.49 -1.53 -10.63
CA THR A 208 5.88 -1.16 -10.84
C THR A 208 6.33 -0.35 -9.65
N PHE A 209 7.38 -0.80 -9.00
CA PHE A 209 7.87 -0.14 -7.80
C PHE A 209 8.84 0.99 -8.12
N GLN A 210 8.78 1.99 -7.28
CA GLN A 210 9.69 3.11 -7.36
C GLN A 210 10.12 3.55 -5.96
N CYS A 211 11.35 4.03 -5.87
CA CYS A 211 11.89 4.64 -4.66
C CYS A 211 12.28 6.07 -5.03
N ARG A 212 11.39 6.99 -4.75
CA ARG A 212 11.49 8.39 -5.15
C ARG A 212 11.03 9.29 -4.01
N ARG A 213 11.62 10.44 -3.87
CA ARG A 213 11.20 11.43 -2.89
C ARG A 213 11.35 12.85 -3.42
N MET A 214 10.59 13.78 -2.88
CA MET A 214 10.86 15.21 -3.03
C MET A 214 12.15 15.56 -2.28
N ARG A 215 12.85 16.60 -2.74
CA ARG A 215 14.04 17.10 -2.05
C ARG A 215 13.66 17.74 -0.71
N GLU A 216 12.57 18.50 -0.71
CA GLU A 216 11.98 19.16 0.45
C GLU A 216 10.49 18.84 0.51
N PHE A 217 9.95 18.57 1.70
CA PHE A 217 8.54 18.23 1.91
C PHE A 217 7.69 19.45 2.25
N ARG A 218 8.33 20.56 2.59
CA ARG A 218 7.67 21.83 2.84
C ARG A 218 7.99 22.83 1.73
N HIS A 219 6.95 23.41 1.14
CA HIS A 219 7.03 24.52 0.21
C HIS A 219 6.06 25.58 0.68
N GLY A 220 6.61 26.66 1.29
CA GLY A 220 5.79 27.71 1.88
C GLY A 220 4.78 27.18 2.89
N ARG A 221 3.49 27.29 2.55
CA ARG A 221 2.34 26.82 3.34
C ARG A 221 1.89 25.40 2.98
N LEU A 222 2.54 24.74 2.04
CA LEU A 222 2.24 23.40 1.62
C LEU A 222 3.18 22.40 2.32
N LEU A 223 2.61 21.33 2.88
CA LEU A 223 3.31 20.23 3.53
C LEU A 223 2.94 18.96 2.82
N PHE A 224 3.88 18.32 2.13
CA PHE A 224 3.67 17.07 1.41
C PHE A 224 3.94 15.89 2.34
N VAL A 225 3.04 14.90 2.31
CA VAL A 225 3.12 13.69 3.14
C VAL A 225 2.79 12.44 2.33
N GLY A 226 3.22 11.28 2.82
CA GLY A 226 2.98 9.99 2.19
C GLY A 226 3.47 9.94 0.75
N ASP A 227 2.77 9.24 -0.12
CA ASP A 227 3.16 9.06 -1.52
C ASP A 227 3.24 10.35 -2.33
N ALA A 228 2.61 11.43 -1.87
CA ALA A 228 2.79 12.75 -2.49
C ALA A 228 4.21 13.30 -2.28
N ALA A 229 4.83 12.99 -1.15
CA ALA A 229 6.18 13.41 -0.79
C ALA A 229 7.25 12.38 -1.17
N HIS A 230 7.01 11.11 -0.89
CA HIS A 230 7.97 10.03 -1.09
C HIS A 230 7.28 8.69 -1.37
N GLN A 231 7.91 7.91 -2.20
CA GLN A 231 7.51 6.55 -2.53
C GLN A 231 8.66 5.62 -2.18
N VAL A 232 8.35 4.53 -1.49
CA VAL A 232 9.33 3.56 -1.06
C VAL A 232 9.00 2.19 -1.63
N SER A 233 10.02 1.33 -1.73
CA SER A 233 9.82 -0.06 -2.13
C SER A 233 8.87 -0.77 -1.16
N PRO A 234 7.95 -1.63 -1.64
CA PRO A 234 6.99 -2.35 -0.82
C PRO A 234 7.63 -3.43 0.07
N PHE A 235 8.87 -3.80 -0.23
CA PHE A 235 9.62 -4.76 0.58
C PHE A 235 9.79 -4.24 2.00
N GLY A 236 9.23 -4.95 2.97
CA GLY A 236 9.20 -4.55 4.37
C GLY A 236 7.97 -3.72 4.77
N ALA A 237 6.91 -3.68 3.94
CA ALA A 237 5.63 -3.02 4.24
C ALA A 237 5.77 -1.52 4.62
N ARG A 238 6.64 -0.77 3.92
CA ARG A 238 7.04 0.57 4.34
C ARG A 238 6.13 1.70 3.86
N GLY A 239 5.43 1.56 2.72
CA GLY A 239 4.70 2.66 2.08
C GLY A 239 3.68 3.33 3.02
N ALA A 240 2.63 2.62 3.39
CA ALA A 240 1.60 3.14 4.29
C ALA A 240 2.16 3.52 5.67
N ASN A 241 3.07 2.70 6.22
CA ASN A 241 3.69 2.96 7.51
C ASN A 241 4.51 4.26 7.51
N SER A 242 5.24 4.57 6.45
CA SER A 242 5.97 5.83 6.33
C SER A 242 5.02 7.02 6.24
N GLY A 243 3.92 6.91 5.51
CA GLY A 243 2.90 7.96 5.45
C GLY A 243 2.22 8.21 6.81
N ILE A 244 2.00 7.16 7.61
CA ILE A 244 1.49 7.31 8.98
C ILE A 244 2.52 8.00 9.87
N GLN A 245 3.81 7.66 9.75
CA GLN A 245 4.90 8.32 10.47
C GLN A 245 5.04 9.79 10.10
N ASP A 246 4.83 10.15 8.82
CA ASP A 246 4.80 11.56 8.41
C ASP A 246 3.72 12.32 9.17
N THR A 247 2.51 11.76 9.27
CA THR A 247 1.39 12.42 9.96
C THR A 247 1.59 12.50 11.46
N ASP A 248 2.16 11.48 12.08
CA ASP A 248 2.50 11.47 13.51
C ASP A 248 3.58 12.51 13.82
N ASN A 249 4.59 12.64 12.95
CA ASN A 249 5.65 13.63 13.12
C ASN A 249 5.18 15.07 12.84
N LEU A 250 4.11 15.24 12.06
CA LEU A 250 3.55 16.53 11.71
C LEU A 250 2.59 17.07 12.78
N ALA A 251 1.94 16.22 13.56
CA ALA A 251 0.95 16.56 14.58
C ALA A 251 1.61 17.05 15.90
#